data_4e6a43d4c1c84cf8968e2ca6b52d4c44
#
_entry.id   4e6a43d4c1c84cf8968e2ca6b52d4c44
#
_cell.length_a   1.000
_cell.length_b   1.000
_cell.length_c   1.000
_cell.angle_alpha   90.00
_cell.angle_beta   90.00
_cell.angle_gamma   90.00
#
_symmetry.space_group_name_H-M   'P 1'
#
loop_
_entity.id
_entity.type
_entity.pdbx_description
1 polymer ?
#
loop_
_entity_poly.entity_id
_entity_poly.type
_entity_poly.pdbx_seq_one_letter_code
_entity_poly.pdbx_strand_id
1 'polypeptide(L)'
;MNRKKLFFLLPVLLLSFQQSAQAAHVDYENKDFPLSKCDSLAETQKKTDCYTDYAVSHHYFYWGKFVYGVNGSGPIEDGFAKAWQSAPDNEQIANSYAAAQIRNKHVKEGIALYQANFKKFGDFDSGYNALSYLRAFAKTPQERQQATTALHQQLQQRFPTKTAKYDAILDDADKVLQDPNIIHFTMPQVAHPGRYHAIVVLGYQLDKEGNPQEPLKGIMAQALKVAKQYPESKLIVTGGVPRNNRVEAEVMWKYFTDNGVAPSRIIPEVLSYDTVQNANYTAMIMRNFNIREATIVTRAGHIRRGTVLMENALKLYVPWPVELTSLAWKDSNFATEDDAKKPPKLGSGDYRSTYRDVLRIYRQEYPGFIN
;
A
#
# COMPACT_ATOMS: atom_id res chain seq x y z
N MET A 1 48.72 -46.26 -30.13
CA MET A 1 49.98 -45.66 -29.61
C MET A 1 49.70 -44.22 -29.23
N ASN A 2 49.95 -43.93 -27.97
CA ASN A 2 50.06 -42.62 -27.27
C ASN A 2 49.03 -41.53 -27.48
N ARG A 3 48.00 -41.53 -26.60
CA ARG A 3 47.30 -40.35 -26.09
C ARG A 3 48.24 -39.63 -25.07
N LYS A 4 48.55 -38.39 -25.29
CA LYS A 4 49.06 -37.45 -24.23
C LYS A 4 48.17 -36.25 -24.18
N LYS A 5 47.42 -36.17 -23.12
CA LYS A 5 47.09 -35.11 -22.15
C LYS A 5 47.44 -33.69 -22.61
N LEU A 6 46.41 -32.87 -22.70
CA LEU A 6 46.50 -31.42 -22.50
C LEU A 6 45.57 -31.05 -21.37
N PHE A 7 46.10 -31.00 -20.18
CA PHE A 7 45.60 -30.31 -19.00
C PHE A 7 46.38 -29.01 -18.84
N PHE A 8 45.77 -28.02 -18.30
CA PHE A 8 46.22 -26.71 -17.87
C PHE A 8 45.89 -25.55 -18.81
N LEU A 9 44.85 -24.79 -18.35
CA LEU A 9 44.95 -23.40 -17.93
C LEU A 9 43.50 -22.82 -17.85
N LEU A 10 42.89 -22.94 -16.69
CA LEU A 10 41.86 -22.06 -16.23
C LEU A 10 41.85 -22.13 -14.72
N PRO A 11 42.57 -21.23 -14.06
CA PRO A 11 42.00 -20.53 -12.95
C PRO A 11 42.65 -19.15 -12.73
N VAL A 12 42.23 -18.12 -13.37
CA VAL A 12 42.59 -16.72 -12.98
C VAL A 12 41.50 -15.71 -13.37
N LEU A 13 40.25 -16.09 -13.47
CA LEU A 13 39.19 -15.10 -13.76
C LEU A 13 37.98 -15.19 -12.81
N LEU A 14 38.18 -15.70 -11.60
CA LEU A 14 37.15 -15.83 -10.57
C LEU A 14 37.43 -15.00 -9.31
N LEU A 15 38.39 -14.07 -9.34
CA LEU A 15 38.78 -13.30 -8.16
C LEU A 15 38.54 -11.78 -8.25
N SER A 16 37.83 -11.28 -9.27
CA SER A 16 37.57 -9.83 -9.42
C SER A 16 36.12 -9.42 -9.35
N PHE A 17 35.15 -10.31 -9.01
CA PHE A 17 33.74 -9.99 -8.87
C PHE A 17 33.23 -10.04 -7.44
N GLN A 18 34.06 -10.15 -6.44
CA GLN A 18 33.65 -10.20 -5.02
C GLN A 18 33.89 -8.91 -4.23
N GLN A 19 34.27 -7.82 -4.87
CA GLN A 19 34.54 -6.55 -4.15
C GLN A 19 33.59 -5.40 -4.44
N SER A 20 32.47 -5.59 -5.16
CA SER A 20 31.53 -4.51 -5.46
C SER A 20 30.09 -4.72 -4.97
N ALA A 21 29.86 -5.63 -4.04
CA ALA A 21 28.54 -5.88 -3.46
C ALA A 21 28.57 -5.95 -1.93
N GLN A 22 29.39 -5.14 -1.29
CA GLN A 22 29.08 -4.68 0.05
C GLN A 22 28.36 -3.33 -0.10
N ALA A 23 27.18 -3.35 -0.68
CA ALA A 23 26.14 -2.40 -0.28
C ALA A 23 26.11 -2.48 1.25
N ALA A 24 26.31 -1.36 1.93
CA ALA A 24 26.25 -1.31 3.38
C ALA A 24 24.97 -2.02 3.79
N HIS A 25 25.11 -3.16 4.45
CA HIS A 25 23.99 -3.88 5.02
C HIS A 25 23.42 -2.91 6.04
N VAL A 26 22.34 -2.20 5.69
CA VAL A 26 21.61 -1.42 6.67
C VAL A 26 21.15 -2.44 7.66
N ASP A 27 21.65 -2.36 8.88
CA ASP A 27 21.20 -3.19 9.98
C ASP A 27 19.77 -2.79 10.32
N TYR A 28 18.81 -3.37 9.60
CA TYR A 28 17.38 -3.15 9.80
C TYR A 28 16.91 -3.50 11.22
N GLU A 29 17.72 -4.23 11.96
CA GLU A 29 17.47 -4.54 13.38
C GLU A 29 17.92 -3.40 14.29
N ASN A 30 18.81 -2.53 13.85
CA ASN A 30 19.32 -1.43 14.65
C ASN A 30 18.48 -0.14 14.47
N LYS A 31 17.29 -0.16 15.08
CA LYS A 31 16.38 1.00 15.17
C LYS A 31 17.00 2.22 15.88
N ASP A 32 18.16 2.08 16.48
CA ASP A 32 18.88 3.11 17.21
C ASP A 32 20.07 3.68 16.40
N PHE A 33 20.15 3.40 15.08
CA PHE A 33 21.14 4.00 14.21
C PHE A 33 20.90 5.53 14.16
N PRO A 34 21.78 6.35 14.74
CA PRO A 34 21.54 7.78 14.77
C PRO A 34 21.86 8.40 13.42
N LEU A 35 20.98 9.28 12.95
CA LEU A 35 21.16 10.04 11.69
C LEU A 35 22.51 10.79 11.64
N SER A 36 23.05 11.20 12.80
CA SER A 36 24.34 11.85 12.93
C SER A 36 25.54 10.99 12.46
N LYS A 37 25.41 9.67 12.40
CA LYS A 37 26.46 8.81 11.80
C LYS A 37 26.65 9.09 10.30
N CYS A 38 25.57 9.45 9.61
CA CYS A 38 25.68 9.86 8.21
C CYS A 38 26.42 11.18 8.04
N ASP A 39 26.30 12.10 9.02
CA ASP A 39 26.99 13.40 9.00
C ASP A 39 28.53 13.26 8.97
N SER A 40 29.07 12.20 9.56
CA SER A 40 30.51 11.94 9.63
C SER A 40 31.14 11.41 8.33
N LEU A 41 30.34 11.02 7.34
CA LEU A 41 30.85 10.52 6.06
C LEU A 41 31.44 11.68 5.23
N ALA A 42 32.59 11.46 4.61
CA ALA A 42 33.30 12.50 3.87
C ALA A 42 32.73 12.69 2.44
N GLU A 43 32.36 11.59 1.80
CA GLU A 43 31.89 11.61 0.40
C GLU A 43 30.40 11.94 0.33
N THR A 44 30.03 12.93 -0.49
CA THR A 44 28.64 13.40 -0.65
C THR A 44 27.70 12.27 -1.06
N GLN A 45 28.08 11.41 -2.01
CA GLN A 45 27.25 10.29 -2.44
C GLN A 45 26.96 9.31 -1.30
N LYS A 46 28.01 8.88 -0.57
CA LYS A 46 27.85 7.99 0.59
C LYS A 46 26.98 8.61 1.68
N LYS A 47 27.09 9.91 1.87
CA LYS A 47 26.25 10.67 2.81
C LYS A 47 24.79 10.66 2.37
N THR A 48 24.53 10.92 1.09
CA THR A 48 23.21 10.89 0.50
C THR A 48 22.57 9.50 0.62
N ASP A 49 23.33 8.45 0.27
CA ASP A 49 22.86 7.06 0.37
C ASP A 49 22.51 6.70 1.82
N CYS A 50 23.38 7.06 2.77
CA CYS A 50 23.16 6.83 4.20
C CYS A 50 21.88 7.52 4.72
N TYR A 51 21.63 8.77 4.36
CA TYR A 51 20.39 9.46 4.74
C TYR A 51 19.15 8.83 4.11
N THR A 52 19.26 8.42 2.84
CA THR A 52 18.19 7.74 2.14
C THR A 52 17.87 6.40 2.80
N ASP A 53 18.89 5.59 3.10
CA ASP A 53 18.75 4.30 3.78
C ASP A 53 18.15 4.46 5.18
N TYR A 54 18.57 5.49 5.91
CA TYR A 54 17.97 5.84 7.20
C TYR A 54 16.46 6.11 7.06
N ALA A 55 16.07 6.95 6.11
CA ALA A 55 14.67 7.30 5.90
C ALA A 55 13.84 6.07 5.48
N VAL A 56 14.34 5.27 4.54
CA VAL A 56 13.70 4.04 4.05
C VAL A 56 13.54 3.01 5.18
N SER A 57 14.60 2.78 5.96
CA SER A 57 14.54 1.86 7.11
C SER A 57 13.49 2.29 8.13
N HIS A 58 13.44 3.60 8.45
CA HIS A 58 12.42 4.13 9.36
C HIS A 58 11.01 4.06 8.79
N HIS A 59 10.84 4.10 7.47
CA HIS A 59 9.55 3.85 6.85
C HIS A 59 9.06 2.44 7.13
N TYR A 60 9.88 1.41 6.97
CA TYR A 60 9.54 0.04 7.33
C TYR A 60 9.29 -0.09 8.84
N PHE A 61 10.16 0.49 9.66
CA PHE A 61 9.95 0.52 11.12
C PHE A 61 8.72 1.31 11.51
N TYR A 62 8.36 2.38 10.81
CA TYR A 62 7.17 3.15 11.09
C TYR A 62 5.92 2.30 10.91
N TRP A 63 5.81 1.53 9.84
CA TRP A 63 4.70 0.59 9.66
C TRP A 63 4.72 -0.52 10.70
N GLY A 64 5.87 -1.12 10.97
CA GLY A 64 6.05 -2.07 12.07
C GLY A 64 5.76 -1.45 13.44
N LYS A 65 6.15 -0.18 13.68
CA LYS A 65 5.98 0.55 14.93
C LYS A 65 4.64 1.25 15.10
N PHE A 66 3.97 1.69 14.04
CA PHE A 66 2.57 2.09 14.11
C PHE A 66 1.75 0.99 14.75
N VAL A 67 2.16 -0.20 14.46
CA VAL A 67 1.69 -1.42 15.10
C VAL A 67 2.07 -1.48 16.59
N TYR A 68 3.22 -0.97 17.02
CA TYR A 68 3.72 -1.03 18.41
C TYR A 68 3.60 0.30 19.18
N GLY A 69 2.84 1.26 18.68
CA GLY A 69 2.57 2.52 19.38
C GLY A 69 3.76 3.49 19.45
N VAL A 70 4.76 3.34 18.59
CA VAL A 70 5.84 4.31 18.46
C VAL A 70 5.45 5.40 17.46
N ASN A 71 5.33 6.62 17.95
CA ASN A 71 4.87 7.78 17.22
C ASN A 71 5.93 8.33 16.25
N GLY A 72 5.50 8.55 15.01
CA GLY A 72 6.02 9.61 14.17
C GLY A 72 6.70 9.19 12.89
N SER A 73 6.36 9.92 11.85
CA SER A 73 7.03 9.97 10.55
C SER A 73 8.21 10.96 10.54
N GLY A 74 8.54 11.57 11.68
CA GLY A 74 9.64 12.51 11.82
C GLY A 74 10.98 12.00 11.30
N PRO A 75 11.47 10.82 11.75
CA PRO A 75 12.72 10.26 11.25
C PRO A 75 12.77 10.02 9.73
N ILE A 76 11.63 9.72 9.12
CA ILE A 76 11.52 9.56 7.66
C ILE A 76 11.71 10.91 6.98
N GLU A 77 11.02 11.94 7.47
CA GLU A 77 11.15 13.31 6.95
C GLU A 77 12.57 13.85 7.14
N ASP A 78 13.14 13.68 8.34
CA ASP A 78 14.50 14.15 8.67
C ASP A 78 15.56 13.52 7.75
N GLY A 79 15.46 12.21 7.52
CA GLY A 79 16.36 11.48 6.62
C GLY A 79 16.26 11.99 5.18
N PHE A 80 15.06 12.11 4.62
CA PHE A 80 14.88 12.64 3.27
C PHE A 80 15.21 14.11 3.14
N ALA A 81 14.99 14.94 4.18
CA ALA A 81 15.41 16.34 4.19
C ALA A 81 16.93 16.46 4.03
N LYS A 82 17.69 15.69 4.79
CA LYS A 82 19.16 15.66 4.70
C LYS A 82 19.66 15.05 3.38
N ALA A 83 19.03 13.98 2.90
CA ALA A 83 19.34 13.40 1.59
C ALA A 83 19.13 14.42 0.47
N TRP A 84 18.01 15.16 0.49
CA TRP A 84 17.73 16.22 -0.48
C TRP A 84 18.71 17.39 -0.39
N GLN A 85 19.11 17.80 0.81
CA GLN A 85 20.14 18.84 1.00
C GLN A 85 21.49 18.43 0.38
N SER A 86 21.84 17.14 0.43
CA SER A 86 23.09 16.63 -0.14
C SER A 86 23.00 16.36 -1.63
N ALA A 87 21.80 16.13 -2.18
CA ALA A 87 21.55 15.86 -3.59
C ALA A 87 20.30 16.61 -4.09
N PRO A 88 20.34 17.96 -4.15
CA PRO A 88 19.15 18.78 -4.46
C PRO A 88 18.63 18.60 -5.88
N ASP A 89 19.42 18.03 -6.78
CA ASP A 89 19.07 17.76 -8.17
C ASP A 89 18.56 16.31 -8.40
N ASN A 90 18.45 15.53 -7.34
CA ASN A 90 17.86 14.20 -7.41
C ASN A 90 16.33 14.29 -7.27
N GLU A 91 15.62 14.09 -8.39
CA GLU A 91 14.17 14.14 -8.48
C GLU A 91 13.48 13.15 -7.52
N GLN A 92 13.97 11.92 -7.46
CA GLN A 92 13.38 10.88 -6.65
C GLN A 92 13.48 11.18 -5.14
N ILE A 93 14.63 11.70 -4.69
CA ILE A 93 14.81 12.14 -3.30
C ILE A 93 13.92 13.34 -3.00
N ALA A 94 13.85 14.33 -3.90
CA ALA A 94 13.01 15.51 -3.74
C ALA A 94 11.52 15.14 -3.62
N ASN A 95 11.03 14.22 -4.44
CA ASN A 95 9.65 13.73 -4.38
C ASN A 95 9.38 12.90 -3.12
N SER A 96 10.36 12.08 -2.70
CA SER A 96 10.28 11.32 -1.45
C SER A 96 10.22 12.24 -0.22
N TYR A 97 10.98 13.34 -0.23
CA TYR A 97 10.90 14.34 0.83
C TYR A 97 9.54 15.03 0.88
N ALA A 98 8.99 15.44 -0.27
CA ALA A 98 7.65 16.03 -0.33
C ALA A 98 6.57 15.08 0.24
N ALA A 99 6.63 13.80 -0.11
CA ALA A 99 5.72 12.80 0.43
C ALA A 99 5.91 12.59 1.94
N ALA A 100 7.16 12.57 2.42
CA ALA A 100 7.46 12.43 3.84
C ALA A 100 6.89 13.60 4.66
N GLN A 101 6.99 14.84 4.15
CA GLN A 101 6.36 16.02 4.76
C GLN A 101 4.85 15.85 4.91
N ILE A 102 4.15 15.41 3.83
CA ILE A 102 2.70 15.20 3.88
C ILE A 102 2.33 14.11 4.91
N ARG A 103 3.09 13.03 4.97
CA ARG A 103 2.90 11.96 5.98
C ARG A 103 3.11 12.48 7.40
N ASN A 104 4.07 13.34 7.59
CA ASN A 104 4.36 13.96 8.89
C ASN A 104 3.44 15.16 9.23
N LYS A 105 2.35 15.33 8.46
CA LYS A 105 1.32 16.36 8.62
C LYS A 105 1.75 17.77 8.17
N HIS A 106 2.93 17.95 7.60
CA HIS A 106 3.39 19.18 6.94
C HIS A 106 2.83 19.24 5.51
N VAL A 107 1.49 19.23 5.42
CA VAL A 107 0.77 19.01 4.14
C VAL A 107 1.00 20.13 3.15
N LYS A 108 0.95 21.39 3.61
CA LYS A 108 1.12 22.55 2.73
C LYS A 108 2.53 22.60 2.16
N GLU A 109 3.52 22.34 3.01
CA GLU A 109 4.94 22.30 2.67
C GLU A 109 5.23 21.20 1.64
N GLY A 110 4.71 20.00 1.86
CA GLY A 110 4.90 18.88 0.96
C GLY A 110 4.23 19.10 -0.40
N ILE A 111 3.02 19.66 -0.45
CA ILE A 111 2.35 20.01 -1.72
C ILE A 111 3.16 21.11 -2.45
N ALA A 112 3.60 22.15 -1.73
CA ALA A 112 4.41 23.22 -2.32
C ALA A 112 5.74 22.69 -2.86
N LEU A 113 6.37 21.73 -2.17
CA LEU A 113 7.60 21.08 -2.64
C LEU A 113 7.35 20.25 -3.90
N TYR A 114 6.28 19.46 -3.97
CA TYR A 114 5.90 18.77 -5.21
C TYR A 114 5.69 19.72 -6.38
N GLN A 115 5.04 20.86 -6.18
CA GLN A 115 4.85 21.90 -7.20
C GLN A 115 6.19 22.52 -7.63
N ALA A 116 7.08 22.78 -6.67
CA ALA A 116 8.43 23.27 -6.96
C ALA A 116 9.26 22.25 -7.74
N ASN A 117 9.18 20.97 -7.38
CA ASN A 117 9.82 19.86 -8.08
C ASN A 117 9.29 19.75 -9.52
N PHE A 118 7.97 19.83 -9.71
CA PHE A 118 7.37 19.85 -11.06
C PHE A 118 7.89 20.99 -11.92
N LYS A 119 8.04 22.18 -11.35
CA LYS A 119 8.63 23.33 -12.04
C LYS A 119 10.11 23.12 -12.37
N LYS A 120 10.86 22.50 -11.45
CA LYS A 120 12.32 22.29 -11.59
C LYS A 120 12.66 21.16 -12.56
N PHE A 121 12.07 19.98 -12.34
CA PHE A 121 12.40 18.77 -13.07
C PHE A 121 11.50 18.55 -14.28
N GLY A 122 10.29 19.07 -14.21
CA GLY A 122 9.32 18.96 -15.28
C GLY A 122 8.76 17.56 -15.46
N ASP A 123 8.85 16.73 -14.43
CA ASP A 123 8.39 15.34 -14.42
C ASP A 123 6.89 15.23 -14.10
N PHE A 124 6.29 14.15 -14.57
CA PHE A 124 4.88 13.88 -14.34
C PHE A 124 4.56 13.64 -12.87
N ASP A 125 5.42 12.91 -12.19
CA ASP A 125 5.15 12.36 -10.86
C ASP A 125 5.05 13.47 -9.82
N SER A 126 5.96 14.45 -9.84
CA SER A 126 5.86 15.66 -9.01
C SER A 126 4.56 16.41 -9.23
N GLY A 127 4.23 16.66 -10.52
CA GLY A 127 3.02 17.42 -10.86
C GLY A 127 1.74 16.68 -10.48
N TYR A 128 1.66 15.39 -10.80
CA TYR A 128 0.44 14.62 -10.53
C TYR A 128 0.25 14.32 -9.05
N ASN A 129 1.32 14.09 -8.28
CA ASN A 129 1.23 13.95 -6.84
C ASN A 129 0.73 15.25 -6.19
N ALA A 130 1.26 16.42 -6.60
CA ALA A 130 0.71 17.71 -6.15
C ALA A 130 -0.79 17.84 -6.46
N LEU A 131 -1.20 17.51 -7.71
CA LEU A 131 -2.60 17.55 -8.15
C LEU A 131 -3.48 16.65 -7.28
N SER A 132 -3.05 15.41 -7.07
CA SER A 132 -3.82 14.43 -6.30
C SER A 132 -4.01 14.85 -4.85
N TYR A 133 -2.99 15.40 -4.22
CA TYR A 133 -3.11 15.92 -2.84
C TYR A 133 -3.97 17.18 -2.78
N LEU A 134 -3.85 18.12 -3.70
CA LEU A 134 -4.77 19.27 -3.81
C LEU A 134 -6.22 18.79 -3.93
N ARG A 135 -6.47 17.79 -4.78
CA ARG A 135 -7.79 17.17 -4.94
C ARG A 135 -8.26 16.47 -3.66
N ALA A 136 -7.38 15.74 -2.96
CA ALA A 136 -7.69 14.97 -1.77
C ALA A 136 -8.00 15.81 -0.53
N PHE A 137 -7.40 16.99 -0.41
CA PHE A 137 -7.57 17.87 0.74
C PHE A 137 -8.67 18.92 0.58
N ALA A 138 -9.14 19.17 -0.64
CA ALA A 138 -10.23 20.09 -0.92
C ALA A 138 -11.53 19.64 -0.24
N LYS A 139 -12.22 20.57 0.43
CA LYS A 139 -13.40 20.27 1.25
C LYS A 139 -14.71 20.50 0.50
N THR A 140 -14.65 21.21 -0.63
CA THR A 140 -15.80 21.48 -1.49
C THR A 140 -15.44 21.26 -2.96
N PRO A 141 -16.44 21.02 -3.86
CA PRO A 141 -16.17 20.92 -5.29
C PRO A 141 -15.54 22.20 -5.88
N GLN A 142 -15.95 23.37 -5.40
CA GLN A 142 -15.41 24.66 -5.85
C GLN A 142 -13.95 24.82 -5.44
N GLU A 143 -13.62 24.50 -4.18
CA GLU A 143 -12.24 24.50 -3.68
C GLU A 143 -11.36 23.53 -4.48
N ARG A 144 -11.88 22.32 -4.74
CA ARG A 144 -11.18 21.31 -5.55
C ARG A 144 -10.87 21.85 -6.94
N GLN A 145 -11.85 22.40 -7.63
CA GLN A 145 -11.68 22.97 -8.96
C GLN A 145 -10.65 24.12 -8.94
N GLN A 146 -10.79 25.08 -8.05
CA GLN A 146 -9.86 26.21 -7.93
C GLN A 146 -8.41 25.76 -7.67
N ALA A 147 -8.23 24.80 -6.78
CA ALA A 147 -6.89 24.33 -6.40
C ALA A 147 -6.21 23.52 -7.52
N THR A 148 -6.96 22.86 -8.40
CA THR A 148 -6.38 21.89 -9.34
C THR A 148 -6.33 22.37 -10.79
N THR A 149 -7.18 23.31 -11.23
CA THR A 149 -7.37 23.66 -12.65
C THR A 149 -6.06 24.02 -13.36
N ALA A 150 -5.28 24.94 -12.82
CA ALA A 150 -4.06 25.42 -13.47
C ALA A 150 -3.00 24.33 -13.62
N LEU A 151 -2.79 23.53 -12.57
CA LEU A 151 -1.83 22.44 -12.58
C LEU A 151 -2.28 21.31 -13.50
N HIS A 152 -3.57 20.98 -13.48
CA HIS A 152 -4.15 19.97 -14.36
C HIS A 152 -4.01 20.33 -15.85
N GLN A 153 -4.24 21.59 -16.22
CA GLN A 153 -4.01 22.08 -17.60
C GLN A 153 -2.55 21.92 -18.02
N GLN A 154 -1.59 22.24 -17.16
CA GLN A 154 -0.17 22.04 -17.44
C GLN A 154 0.18 20.56 -17.64
N LEU A 155 -0.36 19.68 -16.80
CA LEU A 155 -0.17 18.23 -16.92
C LEU A 155 -0.79 17.69 -18.22
N GLN A 156 -2.00 18.13 -18.58
CA GLN A 156 -2.65 17.72 -19.82
C GLN A 156 -1.87 18.17 -21.05
N GLN A 157 -1.30 19.39 -21.04
CA GLN A 157 -0.48 19.89 -22.16
C GLN A 157 0.82 19.10 -22.32
N ARG A 158 1.48 18.76 -21.20
CA ARG A 158 2.80 18.11 -21.23
C ARG A 158 2.72 16.58 -21.32
N PHE A 159 1.71 15.98 -20.71
CA PHE A 159 1.57 14.53 -20.52
C PHE A 159 0.14 14.05 -20.78
N PRO A 160 -0.48 14.34 -21.94
CA PRO A 160 -1.92 14.13 -22.14
C PRO A 160 -2.40 12.71 -21.84
N THR A 161 -1.71 11.70 -22.37
CA THR A 161 -2.08 10.28 -22.20
C THR A 161 -1.93 9.83 -20.74
N LYS A 162 -0.82 10.21 -20.09
CA LYS A 162 -0.56 9.82 -18.71
C LYS A 162 -1.55 10.51 -17.78
N THR A 163 -1.82 11.79 -17.98
CA THR A 163 -2.81 12.55 -17.21
C THR A 163 -4.21 11.92 -17.31
N ALA A 164 -4.68 11.68 -18.54
CA ALA A 164 -5.99 11.05 -18.75
C ALA A 164 -6.12 9.67 -18.06
N LYS A 165 -5.04 8.86 -18.10
CA LYS A 165 -5.01 7.56 -17.41
C LYS A 165 -5.19 7.72 -15.89
N TYR A 166 -4.43 8.62 -15.27
CA TYR A 166 -4.47 8.79 -13.82
C TYR A 166 -5.71 9.54 -13.33
N ASP A 167 -6.26 10.45 -14.16
CA ASP A 167 -7.56 11.07 -13.90
C ASP A 167 -8.65 10.01 -13.83
N ALA A 168 -8.70 9.09 -14.79
CA ALA A 168 -9.65 7.98 -14.79
C ALA A 168 -9.54 7.12 -13.52
N ILE A 169 -8.32 6.86 -13.03
CA ILE A 169 -8.09 6.11 -11.78
C ILE A 169 -8.69 6.85 -10.58
N LEU A 170 -8.45 8.16 -10.46
CA LEU A 170 -8.99 8.94 -9.35
C LEU A 170 -10.50 9.17 -9.47
N ASP A 171 -11.03 9.29 -10.69
CA ASP A 171 -12.48 9.42 -10.93
C ASP A 171 -13.22 8.11 -10.61
N ASP A 172 -12.63 6.95 -10.93
CA ASP A 172 -13.19 5.66 -10.53
C ASP A 172 -13.13 5.50 -9.00
N ALA A 173 -12.06 5.94 -8.35
CA ALA A 173 -11.99 5.97 -6.88
C ALA A 173 -13.07 6.87 -6.27
N ASP A 174 -13.35 8.04 -6.85
CA ASP A 174 -14.43 8.93 -6.41
C ASP A 174 -15.81 8.27 -6.54
N LYS A 175 -16.07 7.55 -7.64
CA LYS A 175 -17.34 6.81 -7.83
C LYS A 175 -17.56 5.82 -6.70
N VAL A 176 -16.55 5.00 -6.38
CA VAL A 176 -16.63 4.02 -5.27
C VAL A 176 -16.78 4.72 -3.91
N LEU A 177 -16.05 5.81 -3.68
CA LEU A 177 -16.15 6.57 -2.43
C LEU A 177 -17.55 7.18 -2.24
N GLN A 178 -18.20 7.61 -3.32
CA GLN A 178 -19.52 8.24 -3.29
C GLN A 178 -20.68 7.25 -3.40
N ASP A 179 -20.45 5.99 -3.74
CA ASP A 179 -21.52 5.00 -3.89
C ASP A 179 -22.10 4.60 -2.51
N PRO A 180 -23.37 4.91 -2.21
CA PRO A 180 -24.01 4.48 -0.97
C PRO A 180 -24.25 2.96 -0.91
N ASN A 181 -24.21 2.28 -2.06
CA ASN A 181 -24.53 0.87 -2.19
C ASN A 181 -23.31 -0.05 -2.11
N ILE A 182 -22.10 0.50 -1.91
CA ILE A 182 -20.87 -0.32 -1.84
C ILE A 182 -20.72 -1.08 -0.52
N ILE A 183 -21.44 -0.67 0.54
CA ILE A 183 -21.35 -1.26 1.87
C ILE A 183 -22.61 -2.08 2.14
N HIS A 184 -22.45 -3.40 2.20
CA HIS A 184 -23.54 -4.33 2.52
C HIS A 184 -23.34 -4.92 3.91
N PHE A 185 -24.44 -5.09 4.65
CA PHE A 185 -24.48 -5.75 5.96
C PHE A 185 -25.24 -7.08 5.92
N THR A 186 -25.87 -7.34 4.78
CA THR A 186 -26.59 -8.60 4.52
C THR A 186 -25.72 -9.55 3.71
N MET A 187 -26.03 -10.85 3.78
CA MET A 187 -25.32 -11.89 3.04
C MET A 187 -25.29 -11.55 1.55
N PRO A 188 -24.12 -11.49 0.92
CA PRO A 188 -24.01 -11.18 -0.50
C PRO A 188 -24.62 -12.29 -1.35
N GLN A 189 -25.26 -11.89 -2.45
CA GLN A 189 -25.63 -12.82 -3.51
C GLN A 189 -24.40 -13.02 -4.40
N VAL A 190 -23.96 -14.26 -4.54
CA VAL A 190 -22.81 -14.65 -5.37
C VAL A 190 -23.36 -15.29 -6.64
N ALA A 191 -23.07 -14.70 -7.79
CA ALA A 191 -23.60 -15.16 -9.07
C ALA A 191 -22.93 -16.48 -9.50
N HIS A 192 -21.66 -16.66 -9.19
CA HIS A 192 -20.86 -17.83 -9.57
C HIS A 192 -20.23 -18.52 -8.34
N PRO A 193 -21.07 -19.09 -7.43
CA PRO A 193 -20.56 -19.77 -6.25
C PRO A 193 -19.71 -20.98 -6.66
N GLY A 194 -18.66 -21.27 -5.87
CA GLY A 194 -17.79 -22.41 -6.11
C GLY A 194 -16.32 -22.01 -6.22
N ARG A 195 -15.55 -22.81 -6.94
CA ARG A 195 -14.08 -22.67 -7.02
C ARG A 195 -13.57 -21.36 -7.62
N TYR A 196 -14.41 -20.64 -8.36
CA TYR A 196 -14.09 -19.37 -9.01
C TYR A 196 -14.51 -18.14 -8.18
N HIS A 197 -15.11 -18.37 -7.02
CA HIS A 197 -15.42 -17.35 -6.04
C HIS A 197 -14.40 -17.37 -4.90
N ALA A 198 -13.98 -16.17 -4.46
CA ALA A 198 -13.16 -15.98 -3.29
C ALA A 198 -13.84 -15.11 -2.24
N ILE A 199 -13.67 -15.48 -0.98
CA ILE A 199 -13.99 -14.64 0.18
C ILE A 199 -12.67 -14.00 0.62
N VAL A 200 -12.55 -12.69 0.46
CA VAL A 200 -11.33 -11.93 0.78
C VAL A 200 -11.53 -11.23 2.12
N VAL A 201 -10.78 -11.65 3.13
CA VAL A 201 -10.85 -11.09 4.47
C VAL A 201 -9.70 -10.11 4.66
N LEU A 202 -10.02 -8.81 4.61
CA LEU A 202 -9.06 -7.77 4.96
C LEU A 202 -9.06 -7.62 6.48
N GLY A 203 -7.93 -7.99 7.11
CA GLY A 203 -7.79 -8.05 8.55
C GLY A 203 -7.86 -6.71 9.27
N TYR A 204 -7.59 -6.76 10.55
CA TYR A 204 -7.40 -5.62 11.43
C TYR A 204 -6.26 -5.95 12.39
N GLN A 205 -5.46 -4.94 12.73
CA GLN A 205 -4.26 -5.11 13.54
C GLN A 205 -4.52 -5.92 14.82
N LEU A 206 -3.58 -6.80 15.15
CA LEU A 206 -3.55 -7.49 16.43
C LEU A 206 -3.20 -6.51 17.57
N ASP A 207 -3.51 -6.86 18.79
CA ASP A 207 -3.01 -6.15 19.97
C ASP A 207 -1.50 -6.40 20.18
N LYS A 208 -0.91 -5.76 21.19
CA LYS A 208 0.54 -5.91 21.45
C LYS A 208 0.94 -7.31 21.89
N GLU A 209 0.00 -8.10 22.40
CA GLU A 209 0.16 -9.50 22.78
C GLU A 209 -0.06 -10.46 21.58
N GLY A 210 -0.44 -9.97 20.40
CA GLY A 210 -0.71 -10.77 19.20
C GLY A 210 -2.11 -11.39 19.19
N ASN A 211 -3.06 -10.86 19.96
CA ASN A 211 -4.43 -11.36 19.98
C ASN A 211 -5.33 -10.53 19.04
N PRO A 212 -6.40 -11.15 18.49
CA PRO A 212 -7.36 -10.43 17.67
C PRO A 212 -8.17 -9.43 18.51
N GLN A 213 -8.16 -8.18 18.08
CA GLN A 213 -8.98 -7.13 18.66
C GLN A 213 -10.45 -7.27 18.20
N GLU A 214 -11.37 -6.57 18.86
CA GLU A 214 -12.81 -6.66 18.58
C GLU A 214 -13.18 -6.48 17.10
N PRO A 215 -12.61 -5.51 16.35
CA PRO A 215 -12.92 -5.42 14.92
C PRO A 215 -12.52 -6.67 14.13
N LEU A 216 -11.36 -7.28 14.43
CA LEU A 216 -10.92 -8.50 13.74
C LEU A 216 -11.84 -9.68 14.07
N LYS A 217 -12.28 -9.82 15.33
CA LYS A 217 -13.24 -10.87 15.74
C LYS A 217 -14.56 -10.73 14.99
N GLY A 218 -15.08 -9.49 14.88
CA GLY A 218 -16.31 -9.21 14.14
C GLY A 218 -16.19 -9.49 12.64
N ILE A 219 -15.09 -9.10 12.03
CA ILE A 219 -14.79 -9.40 10.61
C ILE A 219 -14.73 -10.92 10.39
N MET A 220 -13.99 -11.66 11.23
CA MET A 220 -13.88 -13.11 11.13
C MET A 220 -15.24 -13.80 11.27
N ALA A 221 -16.09 -13.33 12.20
CA ALA A 221 -17.42 -13.90 12.40
C ALA A 221 -18.32 -13.69 11.16
N GLN A 222 -18.26 -12.52 10.49
CA GLN A 222 -18.98 -12.29 9.24
C GLN A 222 -18.43 -13.16 8.11
N ALA A 223 -17.12 -13.22 7.94
CA ALA A 223 -16.50 -14.04 6.91
C ALA A 223 -16.80 -15.54 7.09
N LEU A 224 -16.90 -16.02 8.33
CA LEU A 224 -17.29 -17.41 8.63
C LEU A 224 -18.72 -17.72 8.14
N LYS A 225 -19.66 -16.76 8.26
CA LYS A 225 -21.02 -16.95 7.72
C LYS A 225 -20.97 -17.11 6.20
N VAL A 226 -20.20 -16.26 5.50
CA VAL A 226 -20.02 -16.38 4.04
C VAL A 226 -19.35 -17.70 3.66
N ALA A 227 -18.31 -18.12 4.42
CA ALA A 227 -17.60 -19.37 4.17
C ALA A 227 -18.47 -20.62 4.36
N LYS A 228 -19.43 -20.56 5.27
CA LYS A 228 -20.43 -21.64 5.49
C LYS A 228 -21.51 -21.63 4.40
N GLN A 229 -21.96 -20.45 3.95
CA GLN A 229 -22.93 -20.31 2.88
C GLN A 229 -22.37 -20.78 1.54
N TYR A 230 -21.08 -20.53 1.29
CA TYR A 230 -20.39 -20.88 0.03
C TYR A 230 -19.23 -21.84 0.31
N PRO A 231 -19.51 -23.15 0.56
CA PRO A 231 -18.52 -24.11 1.05
C PRO A 231 -17.44 -24.48 0.04
N GLU A 232 -17.63 -24.21 -1.25
CA GLU A 232 -16.67 -24.44 -2.34
C GLU A 232 -15.71 -23.24 -2.58
N SER A 233 -16.06 -22.06 -2.06
CA SER A 233 -15.30 -20.83 -2.30
C SER A 233 -13.95 -20.86 -1.58
N LYS A 234 -12.93 -20.25 -2.19
CA LYS A 234 -11.65 -20.01 -1.51
C LYS A 234 -11.80 -18.92 -0.45
N LEU A 235 -11.05 -19.03 0.63
CA LEU A 235 -10.99 -18.03 1.69
C LEU A 235 -9.58 -17.46 1.73
N ILE A 236 -9.40 -16.23 1.23
CA ILE A 236 -8.11 -15.52 1.25
C ILE A 236 -8.10 -14.61 2.46
N VAL A 237 -7.20 -14.86 3.40
CA VAL A 237 -7.04 -14.07 4.61
C VAL A 237 -5.71 -13.32 4.53
N THR A 238 -5.74 -11.98 4.59
CA THR A 238 -4.57 -11.16 4.31
C THR A 238 -4.22 -10.23 5.47
N GLY A 239 -2.93 -10.14 5.78
CA GLY A 239 -2.34 -9.29 6.81
C GLY A 239 -1.09 -9.92 7.42
N GLY A 240 0.07 -9.32 7.15
CA GLY A 240 1.40 -9.86 7.48
C GLY A 240 2.19 -9.05 8.51
N VAL A 241 1.59 -8.01 9.14
CA VAL A 241 2.31 -7.22 10.15
C VAL A 241 2.48 -8.00 11.44
N PRO A 242 3.72 -8.32 11.86
CA PRO A 242 3.93 -9.16 13.04
C PRO A 242 3.64 -8.42 14.34
N ARG A 243 2.96 -9.11 15.24
CA ARG A 243 2.70 -8.73 16.62
C ARG A 243 2.99 -9.91 17.54
N ASN A 244 3.94 -9.75 18.42
CA ASN A 244 4.35 -10.84 19.33
C ASN A 244 4.54 -12.17 18.56
N ASN A 245 5.31 -12.12 17.46
CA ASN A 245 5.58 -13.25 16.56
C ASN A 245 4.34 -13.90 15.92
N ARG A 246 3.22 -13.17 15.82
CA ARG A 246 2.00 -13.61 15.13
C ARG A 246 1.59 -12.59 14.10
N VAL A 247 1.05 -13.03 12.98
CA VAL A 247 0.49 -12.17 11.94
C VAL A 247 -1.03 -12.38 11.82
N GLU A 248 -1.73 -11.36 11.33
CA GLU A 248 -3.20 -11.38 11.25
C GLU A 248 -3.71 -12.57 10.44
N ALA A 249 -3.07 -12.86 9.29
CA ALA A 249 -3.49 -13.95 8.41
C ALA A 249 -3.37 -15.33 9.09
N GLU A 250 -2.36 -15.57 9.92
CA GLU A 250 -2.22 -16.82 10.68
C GLU A 250 -3.28 -16.95 11.78
N VAL A 251 -3.58 -15.83 12.46
CA VAL A 251 -4.66 -15.79 13.47
C VAL A 251 -6.01 -16.07 12.83
N MET A 252 -6.28 -15.48 11.65
CA MET A 252 -7.50 -15.75 10.88
C MET A 252 -7.55 -17.19 10.39
N TRP A 253 -6.45 -17.72 9.83
CA TRP A 253 -6.37 -19.12 9.39
C TRP A 253 -6.74 -20.09 10.51
N LYS A 254 -6.15 -19.90 11.69
CA LYS A 254 -6.45 -20.72 12.88
C LYS A 254 -7.92 -20.61 13.26
N TYR A 255 -8.46 -19.40 13.33
CA TYR A 255 -9.88 -19.18 13.68
C TYR A 255 -10.81 -19.93 12.72
N PHE A 256 -10.61 -19.82 11.41
CA PHE A 256 -11.48 -20.49 10.44
C PHE A 256 -11.34 -22.01 10.50
N THR A 257 -10.13 -22.53 10.68
CA THR A 257 -9.89 -23.96 10.82
C THR A 257 -10.58 -24.52 12.08
N ASP A 258 -10.43 -23.86 13.22
CA ASP A 258 -11.09 -24.23 14.48
C ASP A 258 -12.62 -24.20 14.38
N ASN A 259 -13.18 -23.40 13.47
CA ASN A 259 -14.63 -23.29 13.22
C ASN A 259 -15.12 -24.13 12.03
N GLY A 260 -14.33 -25.11 11.59
CA GLY A 260 -14.73 -26.16 10.64
C GLY A 260 -14.58 -25.80 9.17
N VAL A 261 -13.86 -24.72 8.81
CA VAL A 261 -13.49 -24.44 7.42
C VAL A 261 -12.27 -25.32 7.07
N ALA A 262 -12.41 -26.11 5.99
CA ALA A 262 -11.32 -27.00 5.56
C ALA A 262 -10.03 -26.21 5.29
N PRO A 263 -8.87 -26.60 5.82
CA PRO A 263 -7.59 -25.90 5.63
C PRO A 263 -7.21 -25.71 4.16
N SER A 264 -7.57 -26.64 3.29
CA SER A 264 -7.32 -26.57 1.83
C SER A 264 -8.09 -25.46 1.09
N ARG A 265 -9.08 -24.86 1.75
CA ARG A 265 -9.83 -23.71 1.22
C ARG A 265 -9.18 -22.39 1.63
N ILE A 266 -8.39 -22.36 2.68
CA ILE A 266 -7.89 -21.14 3.30
C ILE A 266 -6.50 -20.83 2.73
N ILE A 267 -6.32 -19.64 2.22
CA ILE A 267 -5.06 -19.16 1.67
C ILE A 267 -4.61 -17.98 2.55
N PRO A 268 -3.66 -18.20 3.47
CA PRO A 268 -3.11 -17.12 4.29
C PRO A 268 -2.09 -16.32 3.47
N GLU A 269 -2.33 -15.03 3.29
CA GLU A 269 -1.38 -14.07 2.74
C GLU A 269 -0.72 -13.35 3.92
N VAL A 270 0.56 -13.65 4.16
CA VAL A 270 1.32 -13.28 5.37
C VAL A 270 2.41 -12.24 5.11
N LEU A 271 2.52 -11.73 3.88
CA LEU A 271 3.64 -10.86 3.48
C LEU A 271 3.28 -9.38 3.47
N SER A 272 2.00 -9.04 3.47
CA SER A 272 1.55 -7.65 3.34
C SER A 272 1.73 -6.84 4.63
N TYR A 273 2.34 -5.66 4.51
CA TYR A 273 2.50 -4.71 5.62
C TYR A 273 1.46 -3.60 5.62
N ASP A 274 0.69 -3.44 4.55
CA ASP A 274 -0.35 -2.43 4.44
C ASP A 274 -1.45 -2.83 3.44
N THR A 275 -2.48 -1.99 3.33
CA THR A 275 -3.64 -2.30 2.48
C THR A 275 -3.30 -2.33 0.98
N VAL A 276 -2.28 -1.61 0.52
CA VAL A 276 -1.83 -1.66 -0.89
C VAL A 276 -1.26 -3.05 -1.19
N GLN A 277 -0.40 -3.55 -0.31
CA GLN A 277 0.16 -4.90 -0.46
C GLN A 277 -0.90 -5.99 -0.27
N ASN A 278 -1.85 -5.80 0.69
CA ASN A 278 -3.00 -6.70 0.80
C ASN A 278 -3.73 -6.84 -0.54
N ALA A 279 -4.03 -5.72 -1.22
CA ALA A 279 -4.72 -5.74 -2.49
C ALA A 279 -3.89 -6.39 -3.60
N ASN A 280 -2.61 -6.03 -3.72
CA ASN A 280 -1.70 -6.55 -4.75
C ASN A 280 -1.51 -8.07 -4.63
N TYR A 281 -1.15 -8.55 -3.43
CA TYR A 281 -0.90 -9.98 -3.21
C TYR A 281 -2.18 -10.80 -3.31
N THR A 282 -3.31 -10.28 -2.83
CA THR A 282 -4.62 -10.92 -3.01
C THR A 282 -4.98 -11.03 -4.50
N ALA A 283 -4.78 -9.98 -5.30
CA ALA A 283 -5.04 -10.02 -6.73
C ALA A 283 -4.16 -11.06 -7.45
N MET A 284 -2.87 -11.18 -7.07
CA MET A 284 -1.98 -12.23 -7.60
C MET A 284 -2.46 -13.64 -7.22
N ILE A 285 -2.92 -13.83 -5.98
CA ILE A 285 -3.53 -15.09 -5.54
C ILE A 285 -4.79 -15.38 -6.37
N MET A 286 -5.68 -14.39 -6.53
CA MET A 286 -6.91 -14.55 -7.30
C MET A 286 -6.65 -14.94 -8.76
N ARG A 287 -5.61 -14.35 -9.37
CA ARG A 287 -5.13 -14.77 -10.70
C ARG A 287 -4.75 -16.24 -10.74
N ASN A 288 -3.95 -16.70 -9.78
CA ASN A 288 -3.46 -18.08 -9.75
C ASN A 288 -4.58 -19.12 -9.55
N PHE A 289 -5.67 -18.73 -8.90
CA PHE A 289 -6.84 -19.57 -8.67
C PHE A 289 -7.98 -19.32 -9.68
N ASN A 290 -7.76 -18.53 -10.74
CA ASN A 290 -8.76 -18.19 -11.76
C ASN A 290 -10.06 -17.59 -11.16
N ILE A 291 -9.96 -16.80 -10.10
CA ILE A 291 -11.12 -16.19 -9.44
C ILE A 291 -11.79 -15.21 -10.41
N ARG A 292 -13.13 -15.27 -10.48
CA ARG A 292 -14.01 -14.45 -11.33
C ARG A 292 -14.93 -13.54 -10.52
N GLU A 293 -15.15 -13.90 -9.28
CA GLU A 293 -15.99 -13.15 -8.36
C GLU A 293 -15.37 -13.17 -6.96
N ALA A 294 -15.47 -12.08 -6.21
CA ALA A 294 -14.98 -12.04 -4.84
C ALA A 294 -15.88 -11.22 -3.92
N THR A 295 -16.03 -11.72 -2.68
CA THR A 295 -16.67 -11.00 -1.60
C THR A 295 -15.62 -10.44 -0.65
N ILE A 296 -15.51 -9.12 -0.57
CA ILE A 296 -14.61 -8.44 0.37
C ILE A 296 -15.30 -8.39 1.73
N VAL A 297 -14.69 -8.96 2.76
CA VAL A 297 -15.17 -8.91 4.14
C VAL A 297 -14.20 -8.12 5.01
N THR A 298 -14.69 -7.00 5.55
CA THR A 298 -13.92 -6.16 6.45
C THR A 298 -14.85 -5.25 7.28
N ARG A 299 -14.30 -4.36 8.09
CA ARG A 299 -15.12 -3.37 8.81
C ARG A 299 -15.71 -2.33 7.85
N ALA A 300 -16.88 -1.78 8.18
CA ALA A 300 -17.62 -0.84 7.33
C ALA A 300 -16.77 0.37 6.92
N GLY A 301 -16.04 0.98 7.85
CA GLY A 301 -15.14 2.11 7.56
C GLY A 301 -13.94 1.76 6.67
N HIS A 302 -13.77 0.51 6.26
CA HIS A 302 -12.69 0.08 5.38
C HIS A 302 -13.15 -0.45 4.02
N ILE A 303 -14.44 -0.75 3.85
CA ILE A 303 -14.98 -1.32 2.60
C ILE A 303 -14.62 -0.44 1.40
N ARG A 304 -14.94 0.86 1.42
CA ARG A 304 -14.73 1.77 0.28
C ARG A 304 -13.28 1.78 -0.18
N ARG A 305 -12.35 2.02 0.73
CA ARG A 305 -10.92 2.03 0.41
C ARG A 305 -10.43 0.64 -0.01
N GLY A 306 -10.85 -0.41 0.67
CA GLY A 306 -10.52 -1.79 0.32
C GLY A 306 -10.99 -2.16 -1.09
N THR A 307 -12.21 -1.76 -1.47
CA THR A 307 -12.76 -1.99 -2.82
C THR A 307 -11.97 -1.24 -3.88
N VAL A 308 -11.73 0.08 -3.69
CA VAL A 308 -10.92 0.87 -4.65
C VAL A 308 -9.56 0.22 -4.90
N LEU A 309 -8.87 -0.19 -3.83
CA LEU A 309 -7.54 -0.77 -3.97
C LEU A 309 -7.61 -2.15 -4.63
N MET A 310 -8.58 -2.98 -4.27
CA MET A 310 -8.78 -4.29 -4.88
C MET A 310 -9.10 -4.19 -6.37
N GLU A 311 -10.02 -3.32 -6.78
CA GLU A 311 -10.35 -3.10 -8.20
C GLU A 311 -9.12 -2.69 -9.01
N ASN A 312 -8.31 -1.79 -8.48
CA ASN A 312 -7.12 -1.32 -9.17
C ASN A 312 -6.02 -2.37 -9.22
N ALA A 313 -5.83 -3.15 -8.16
CA ALA A 313 -4.92 -4.29 -8.16
C ALA A 313 -5.37 -5.38 -9.15
N LEU A 314 -6.67 -5.67 -9.20
CA LEU A 314 -7.23 -6.62 -10.17
C LEU A 314 -7.02 -6.16 -11.62
N LYS A 315 -7.28 -4.88 -11.94
CA LYS A 315 -7.00 -4.30 -13.27
C LYS A 315 -5.52 -4.45 -13.66
N LEU A 316 -4.61 -4.45 -12.69
CA LEU A 316 -3.17 -4.54 -12.95
C LEU A 316 -2.67 -5.99 -13.08
N TYR A 317 -3.17 -6.91 -12.26
CA TYR A 317 -2.61 -8.25 -12.13
C TYR A 317 -3.47 -9.36 -12.75
N VAL A 318 -4.77 -9.14 -12.96
CA VAL A 318 -5.70 -10.17 -13.45
C VAL A 318 -6.17 -9.84 -14.86
N PRO A 319 -5.92 -10.70 -15.88
CA PRO A 319 -6.22 -10.39 -17.27
C PRO A 319 -7.70 -10.63 -17.68
N TRP A 320 -8.59 -10.76 -16.71
CA TRP A 320 -10.04 -10.88 -16.88
C TRP A 320 -10.79 -10.07 -15.85
N PRO A 321 -12.05 -9.70 -16.12
CA PRO A 321 -12.87 -9.01 -15.14
C PRO A 321 -13.15 -9.91 -13.92
N VAL A 322 -13.15 -9.30 -12.74
CA VAL A 322 -13.55 -9.91 -11.46
C VAL A 322 -14.64 -9.06 -10.86
N GLU A 323 -15.78 -9.67 -10.60
CA GLU A 323 -16.90 -9.02 -9.93
C GLU A 323 -16.63 -8.94 -8.42
N LEU A 324 -16.85 -7.75 -7.84
CA LEU A 324 -16.65 -7.53 -6.42
C LEU A 324 -17.97 -7.25 -5.72
N THR A 325 -18.18 -7.96 -4.62
CA THR A 325 -19.22 -7.68 -3.63
C THR A 325 -18.60 -7.41 -2.28
N SER A 326 -19.39 -6.97 -1.31
CA SER A 326 -18.89 -6.71 0.04
C SER A 326 -19.79 -7.28 1.13
N LEU A 327 -19.23 -7.60 2.29
CA LEU A 327 -19.94 -7.80 3.53
C LEU A 327 -19.21 -7.10 4.66
N ALA A 328 -19.84 -6.10 5.23
CA ALA A 328 -19.26 -5.28 6.27
C ALA A 328 -19.58 -5.83 7.69
N TRP A 329 -18.59 -5.75 8.57
CA TRP A 329 -18.85 -5.70 10.00
C TRP A 329 -19.04 -4.23 10.41
N LYS A 330 -20.15 -3.90 11.10
CA LYS A 330 -20.40 -2.54 11.58
C LYS A 330 -19.48 -2.24 12.76
N ASP A 331 -18.51 -1.40 12.54
CA ASP A 331 -17.61 -0.93 13.61
C ASP A 331 -18.23 0.20 14.45
N SER A 332 -17.66 0.46 15.62
CA SER A 332 -18.16 1.42 16.59
C SER A 332 -18.09 2.89 16.13
N ASN A 333 -17.42 3.19 15.00
CA ASN A 333 -17.35 4.53 14.43
C ASN A 333 -18.69 5.01 13.87
N PHE A 334 -19.66 4.09 13.66
CA PHE A 334 -20.96 4.38 13.09
C PHE A 334 -22.07 4.03 14.09
N ALA A 335 -22.99 4.94 14.31
CA ALA A 335 -24.13 4.70 15.17
C ALA A 335 -25.06 3.63 14.57
N THR A 336 -25.33 3.72 13.28
CA THR A 336 -26.18 2.79 12.53
C THR A 336 -25.49 2.25 11.28
N GLU A 337 -26.07 1.22 10.65
CA GLU A 337 -25.63 0.73 9.35
C GLU A 337 -25.82 1.78 8.25
N ASP A 338 -26.90 2.55 8.33
CA ASP A 338 -27.17 3.63 7.37
C ASP A 338 -26.18 4.78 7.50
N ASP A 339 -25.67 5.06 8.70
CA ASP A 339 -24.58 6.02 8.88
C ASP A 339 -23.28 5.55 8.19
N ALA A 340 -23.02 4.27 8.22
CA ALA A 340 -21.84 3.68 7.56
C ALA A 340 -21.95 3.76 6.02
N LYS A 341 -23.16 3.69 5.47
CA LYS A 341 -23.42 3.80 4.03
C LYS A 341 -23.30 5.22 3.48
N LYS A 342 -23.36 6.24 4.33
CA LYS A 342 -23.20 7.64 3.89
C LYS A 342 -21.83 7.87 3.24
N PRO A 343 -21.78 8.51 2.07
CA PRO A 343 -20.52 8.87 1.46
C PRO A 343 -19.64 9.72 2.38
N PRO A 344 -18.32 9.52 2.36
CA PRO A 344 -17.41 10.35 3.13
C PRO A 344 -17.41 11.80 2.61
N LYS A 345 -17.20 12.75 3.50
CA LYS A 345 -17.06 14.16 3.12
C LYS A 345 -15.77 14.37 2.32
N LEU A 346 -15.84 15.25 1.33
CA LEU A 346 -14.63 15.73 0.62
C LEU A 346 -13.58 16.22 1.64
N GLY A 347 -12.32 16.02 1.35
CA GLY A 347 -11.22 16.40 2.25
C GLY A 347 -11.08 15.53 3.50
N SER A 348 -11.88 14.47 3.66
CA SER A 348 -11.79 13.54 4.79
C SER A 348 -10.56 12.65 4.72
N GLY A 349 -10.32 11.89 5.78
CA GLY A 349 -9.28 10.86 5.84
C GLY A 349 -9.46 9.78 4.77
N ASP A 350 -10.71 9.47 4.41
CA ASP A 350 -11.02 8.45 3.39
C ASP A 350 -10.49 8.86 2.02
N TYR A 351 -10.75 10.09 1.57
CA TYR A 351 -10.20 10.62 0.32
C TYR A 351 -8.69 10.62 0.32
N ARG A 352 -8.08 11.17 1.39
CA ARG A 352 -6.63 11.29 1.50
C ARG A 352 -5.92 9.95 1.47
N SER A 353 -6.43 8.97 2.23
CA SER A 353 -5.83 7.64 2.27
C SER A 353 -6.07 6.86 0.98
N THR A 354 -7.28 6.97 0.40
CA THR A 354 -7.61 6.24 -0.84
C THR A 354 -6.80 6.74 -2.02
N TYR A 355 -6.69 8.06 -2.21
CA TYR A 355 -5.92 8.63 -3.32
C TYR A 355 -4.43 8.29 -3.22
N ARG A 356 -3.83 8.48 -2.04
CA ARG A 356 -2.45 8.06 -1.79
C ARG A 356 -2.24 6.59 -2.11
N ASP A 357 -3.11 5.72 -1.60
CA ASP A 357 -2.90 4.28 -1.67
C ASP A 357 -3.17 3.74 -3.09
N VAL A 358 -4.14 4.29 -3.83
CA VAL A 358 -4.39 3.87 -5.21
C VAL A 358 -3.25 4.27 -6.14
N LEU A 359 -2.66 5.46 -5.95
CA LEU A 359 -1.47 5.87 -6.71
C LEU A 359 -0.26 4.97 -6.41
N ARG A 360 -0.12 4.51 -5.16
CA ARG A 360 0.93 3.54 -4.79
C ARG A 360 0.78 2.18 -5.48
N ILE A 361 -0.43 1.73 -5.78
CA ILE A 361 -0.63 0.52 -6.59
C ILE A 361 0.07 0.64 -7.96
N TYR A 362 0.03 1.83 -8.55
CA TYR A 362 0.67 2.14 -9.83
C TYR A 362 2.11 2.66 -9.69
N ARG A 363 2.70 2.58 -8.49
CA ARG A 363 4.04 3.08 -8.18
C ARG A 363 4.23 4.56 -8.48
N GLN A 364 3.15 5.35 -8.40
CA GLN A 364 3.16 6.76 -8.72
C GLN A 364 3.41 7.65 -7.50
N GLU A 365 3.19 7.11 -6.31
CA GLU A 365 3.33 7.83 -5.06
C GLU A 365 4.44 7.21 -4.20
N TYR A 366 4.97 8.05 -3.35
CA TYR A 366 6.04 7.76 -2.40
C TYR A 366 5.74 6.55 -1.47
N PRO A 367 6.80 5.94 -1.06
CA PRO A 367 8.18 6.16 -1.51
C PRO A 367 8.52 5.30 -2.70
N GLY A 368 8.99 5.91 -3.78
CA GLY A 368 9.42 5.21 -4.98
C GLY A 368 10.54 4.19 -4.74
N PHE A 369 11.18 4.21 -3.57
CA PHE A 369 12.22 3.28 -3.16
C PHE A 369 11.70 1.99 -2.49
N ILE A 370 10.40 1.92 -2.15
CA ILE A 370 9.84 0.86 -1.29
C ILE A 370 8.74 0.06 -2.03
N ASN A 371 8.62 0.23 -3.31
CA ASN A 371 7.60 -0.47 -4.11
C ASN A 371 8.13 -1.74 -4.78
#